data_d67311932059cba93da26a623620868c
#
_entry.id   d67311932059cba93da26a623620868c
#
_cell.length_a   1.000
_cell.length_b   1.000
_cell.length_c   1.000
_cell.angle_alpha   90.00
_cell.angle_beta   90.00
_cell.angle_gamma   90.00
#
_symmetry.space_group_name_H-M   'P 1'
#
loop_
_entity.id
_entity.type
_entity.pdbx_description
1 polymer ?
#
loop_
_entity_poly.entity_id
_entity_poly.type
_entity_poly.pdbx_seq_one_letter_code
_entity_poly.pdbx_strand_id
1 'polypeptide(L)' 'MIITPVAYVMVNTREFDQELLKRLRNLKGVEQAYALYGVYDLIVKTKADTMEQIKEVHNKIRKQKNITSTLTMITHEE' A
#
# COMPACT_ATOMS: atom_id res chain seq x y z
N MET A 1 -22.90 -9.10 -9.70
CA MET A 1 -21.42 -9.27 -9.70
C MET A 1 -20.81 -8.48 -8.55
N ILE A 2 -19.98 -9.13 -7.76
CA ILE A 2 -19.32 -8.47 -6.65
C ILE A 2 -17.95 -7.97 -7.15
N ILE A 3 -17.73 -6.66 -7.02
CA ILE A 3 -16.44 -6.07 -7.39
C ILE A 3 -15.65 -5.87 -6.11
N THR A 4 -14.52 -6.56 -6.01
CA THR A 4 -13.63 -6.43 -4.87
C THR A 4 -12.70 -5.24 -5.09
N PRO A 5 -12.70 -4.23 -4.22
CA PRO A 5 -11.82 -3.09 -4.39
C PRO A 5 -10.34 -3.47 -4.34
N VAL A 6 -9.59 -2.92 -5.26
CA VAL A 6 -8.14 -3.06 -5.31
C VAL A 6 -7.55 -1.66 -5.41
N ALA A 7 -6.54 -1.40 -4.60
CA ALA A 7 -5.84 -0.13 -4.64
C ALA A 7 -4.34 -0.35 -4.64
N TYR A 8 -3.64 0.53 -5.33
CA TYR A 8 -2.18 0.57 -5.33
C TYR A 8 -1.76 1.80 -4.55
N VAL A 9 -0.87 1.60 -3.59
CA VAL A 9 -0.34 2.69 -2.79
C VAL A 9 1.12 2.86 -3.17
N MET A 10 1.44 4.02 -3.75
CA MET A 10 2.82 4.40 -4.06
C MET A 10 3.37 5.07 -2.82
N VAL A 11 4.53 4.65 -2.36
CA VAL A 11 5.08 5.07 -1.08
C VAL A 11 6.46 5.66 -1.27
N ASN A 12 6.70 6.83 -0.66
CA ASN A 12 8.03 7.39 -0.53
C ASN A 12 8.49 7.25 0.91
N THR A 13 9.78 6.95 1.05
CA THR A 13 10.40 6.75 2.35
C THR A 13 11.52 7.76 2.55
N ARG A 14 11.88 7.99 3.82
CA ARG A 14 13.01 8.83 4.13
C ARG A 14 14.31 8.16 3.69
N GLU A 15 14.40 6.85 3.90
CA GLU A 15 15.48 6.04 3.39
C GLU A 15 14.97 4.61 3.21
N PHE A 16 15.58 3.84 2.31
CA PHE A 16 15.15 2.48 2.05
C PHE A 16 15.38 1.60 3.28
N ASP A 17 14.38 0.77 3.59
CA ASP A 17 14.36 -0.05 4.80
C ASP A 17 13.70 -1.39 4.50
N GLN A 18 14.49 -2.46 4.51
CA GLN A 18 14.00 -3.82 4.30
C GLN A 18 12.95 -4.22 5.34
N GLU A 19 13.12 -3.77 6.58
CA GLU A 19 12.17 -4.08 7.65
C GLU A 19 10.82 -3.46 7.38
N LEU A 20 10.80 -2.25 6.82
CA LEU A 20 9.54 -1.62 6.42
C LEU A 20 8.82 -2.46 5.38
N LEU A 21 9.53 -2.94 4.38
CA LEU A 21 8.94 -3.77 3.34
C LEU A 21 8.32 -5.04 3.93
N LYS A 22 9.03 -5.68 4.87
CA LYS A 22 8.51 -6.86 5.57
C LYS A 22 7.26 -6.54 6.38
N ARG A 23 7.27 -5.41 7.10
CA ARG A 23 6.11 -5.01 7.88
C ARG A 23 4.89 -4.77 6.99
N LEU A 24 5.09 -4.12 5.86
CA LEU A 24 4.00 -3.86 4.92
C LEU A 24 3.42 -5.16 4.37
N ARG A 25 4.29 -6.11 4.03
CA ARG A 25 3.84 -7.40 3.52
C ARG A 25 3.03 -8.20 4.53
N ASN A 26 3.22 -7.94 5.81
CA ASN A 26 2.51 -8.64 6.89
C ASN A 26 1.22 -7.95 7.33
N LEU A 27 0.92 -6.77 6.80
CA LEU A 27 -0.34 -6.10 7.14
C LEU A 27 -1.50 -6.81 6.48
N LYS A 28 -2.58 -6.99 7.25
CA LYS A 28 -3.82 -7.53 6.69
C LYS A 28 -4.33 -6.58 5.62
N GLY A 29 -4.68 -7.12 4.47
CA GLY A 29 -5.16 -6.33 3.35
C GLY A 29 -4.09 -5.98 2.33
N VAL A 30 -2.82 -6.21 2.66
CA VAL A 30 -1.73 -6.05 1.71
C VAL A 30 -1.52 -7.37 0.99
N GLU A 31 -1.70 -7.34 -0.32
CA GLU A 31 -1.55 -8.53 -1.14
C GLU A 31 -0.13 -8.69 -1.66
N GLN A 32 0.49 -7.59 -2.06
CA GLN A 32 1.87 -7.57 -2.57
C GLN A 32 2.51 -6.24 -2.22
N ALA A 33 3.81 -6.23 -2.05
CA ALA A 33 4.58 -5.01 -1.86
C ALA A 33 5.97 -5.21 -2.45
N TYR A 34 6.45 -4.21 -3.18
CA TYR A 34 7.73 -4.27 -3.88
C TYR A 34 8.49 -2.96 -3.75
N ALA A 35 9.81 -3.08 -3.70
CA ALA A 35 10.68 -1.91 -3.83
C ALA A 35 10.76 -1.50 -5.29
N LEU A 36 10.88 -0.21 -5.54
CA LEU A 36 10.93 0.36 -6.87
C LEU A 36 12.19 1.21 -7.04
N TYR A 37 12.58 1.39 -8.29
CA TYR A 37 13.53 2.44 -8.68
C TYR A 37 12.72 3.55 -9.35
N GLY A 38 12.96 4.79 -8.96
CA GLY A 38 12.31 5.92 -9.61
C GLY A 38 11.74 6.90 -8.61
N VAL A 39 10.66 7.57 -9.01
CA VAL A 39 10.04 8.63 -8.22
C VAL A 39 9.50 8.12 -6.90
N TYR A 40 9.00 6.89 -6.87
CA TYR A 40 8.49 6.26 -5.65
C TYR A 40 9.40 5.12 -5.22
N ASP A 41 9.49 4.92 -3.91
CA ASP A 41 10.36 3.91 -3.34
C ASP A 41 9.72 2.54 -3.25
N LEU A 42 8.41 2.49 -3.03
CA LEU A 42 7.68 1.24 -2.86
C LEU A 42 6.32 1.32 -3.56
N ILE A 43 5.83 0.16 -3.98
CA ILE A 43 4.45 0.00 -4.43
C ILE A 43 3.80 -1.10 -3.60
N VAL A 44 2.58 -0.84 -3.11
CA VAL A 44 1.83 -1.77 -2.27
C VAL A 44 0.48 -2.03 -2.92
N LYS A 45 0.20 -3.29 -3.23
CA LYS A 45 -1.11 -3.69 -3.73
C LYS A 45 -1.97 -4.11 -2.55
N THR A 46 -3.12 -3.45 -2.40
CA THR A 46 -4.06 -3.75 -1.33
C THR A 46 -5.37 -4.25 -1.92
N LYS A 47 -6.02 -5.14 -1.19
CA LYS A 47 -7.29 -5.71 -1.61
C LYS A 47 -8.13 -5.95 -0.37
N ALA A 48 -9.42 -5.62 -0.47
CA ALA A 48 -10.34 -5.81 0.64
C ALA A 48 -11.76 -5.94 0.08
N ASP A 49 -12.70 -6.33 0.94
CA ASP A 49 -14.07 -6.52 0.51
C ASP A 49 -14.82 -5.20 0.32
N THR A 50 -14.41 -4.15 1.02
CA THR A 50 -15.08 -2.85 0.97
C THR A 50 -14.06 -1.72 0.85
N MET A 51 -14.54 -0.58 0.37
CA MET A 51 -13.71 0.63 0.32
C MET A 51 -13.28 1.10 1.71
N GLU A 52 -14.13 0.89 2.72
CA GLU A 52 -13.79 1.26 4.08
C GLU A 52 -12.60 0.48 4.58
N GLN A 53 -12.54 -0.82 4.26
CA GLN A 53 -11.40 -1.66 4.60
C GLN A 53 -10.14 -1.22 3.86
N ILE A 54 -10.26 -0.81 2.60
CA ILE A 54 -9.13 -0.25 1.84
C ILE A 54 -8.58 0.97 2.57
N LYS A 55 -9.46 1.86 3.03
CA LYS A 55 -9.03 3.06 3.75
C LYS A 55 -8.32 2.71 5.06
N GLU A 56 -8.79 1.68 5.76
CA GLU A 56 -8.14 1.22 6.99
C GLU A 56 -6.73 0.72 6.71
N VAL A 57 -6.56 -0.08 5.66
CA VAL A 57 -5.25 -0.58 5.26
C VAL A 57 -4.34 0.60 4.90
N HIS A 58 -4.85 1.55 4.13
CA HIS A 58 -4.10 2.74 3.73
C HIS A 58 -3.63 3.53 4.96
N ASN A 59 -4.51 3.70 5.94
CA ASN A 59 -4.13 4.41 7.17
C ASN A 59 -3.03 3.68 7.94
N LYS A 60 -3.08 2.36 7.99
CA LYS A 60 -2.03 1.56 8.62
C LYS A 60 -0.70 1.73 7.90
N ILE A 61 -0.74 1.77 6.57
CA ILE A 61 0.48 2.00 5.78
C ILE A 61 1.07 3.36 6.10
N ARG A 62 0.23 4.40 6.09
CA ARG A 62 0.70 5.77 6.34
C ARG A 62 1.29 5.97 7.73
N LYS A 63 0.87 5.17 8.70
CA LYS A 63 1.35 5.29 10.08
C LYS A 63 2.70 4.61 10.31
N GLN A 64 3.20 3.87 9.34
CA GLN A 64 4.49 3.21 9.48
C GLN A 64 5.61 4.24 9.55
N LYS A 65 6.61 3.95 10.39
CA LYS A 65 7.79 4.79 10.49
C LYS A 65 8.51 4.81 9.14
N ASN A 66 9.19 5.91 8.86
CA ASN A 66 10.01 6.09 7.68
C ASN A 66 9.23 6.41 6.40
N ILE A 67 7.90 6.41 6.44
CA ILE A 67 7.09 6.82 5.29
C ILE A 67 6.89 8.33 5.32
N THR A 68 7.29 9.00 4.22
CA THR A 68 7.20 10.45 4.10
C THR A 68 5.96 10.90 3.33
N SER A 69 5.54 10.12 2.35
CA SER A 69 4.34 10.44 1.59
C SER A 69 3.78 9.18 0.93
N THR A 70 2.49 9.22 0.64
CA THR A 70 1.81 8.14 -0.08
C THR A 70 0.90 8.72 -1.13
N LEU A 71 0.71 7.95 -2.21
CA LEU A 71 -0.26 8.26 -3.25
C LEU A 71 -1.07 6.99 -3.49
N THR A 72 -2.38 7.07 -3.27
CA THR A 72 -3.26 5.93 -3.47
C THR A 72 -3.97 6.03 -4.80
N MET A 73 -3.90 4.96 -5.57
CA MET A 73 -4.62 4.84 -6.84
C MET A 73 -5.57 3.65 -6.71
N ILE A 74 -6.87 3.92 -6.85
CA ILE A 74 -7.88 2.89 -6.73
C ILE A 74 -8.27 2.45 -8.14
N THR A 75 -8.29 1.13 -8.38
CA THR A 75 -8.65 0.65 -9.69
C THR A 75 -10.14 0.88 -9.94
N HIS A 76 -10.47 1.30 -11.15
CA HIS A 76 -11.85 1.54 -11.55
C HIS A 76 -12.57 0.22 -11.81
N GLU A 77 -11.85 -0.74 -12.38
CA GLU A 77 -12.35 -2.09 -12.59
C GLU A 77 -11.19 -3.05 -12.67
N GLU A 78 -11.47 -4.30 -12.45
CA GLU A 78 -10.43 -5.31 -12.55
C GLU A 78 -10.35 -5.91 -13.94
#